data_544f449e73d789106782ff9bedfeac45
#
_entry.id   544f449e73d789106782ff9bedfeac45
#
_cell.length_a   1.000
_cell.length_b   1.000
_cell.length_c   1.000
_cell.angle_alpha   90.00
_cell.angle_beta   90.00
_cell.angle_gamma   90.00
#
_symmetry.space_group_name_H-M   'P 1'
#
loop_
_entity.id
_entity.type
_entity.pdbx_description
1 polymer ?
#
loop_
_entity_poly.entity_id
_entity_poly.type
_entity_poly.pdbx_seq_one_letter_code
_entity_poly.pdbx_strand_id
1 'polypeptide(L)'
;MGELTATNLFESQTILADHKDLIHDVAYDFYGERMATCSSDQYVKVWDSDGNGGWRLTASWKAHHGSVWKVTWAHPEFGQVIATCSFDRTAAIWEEVGDTAASGSEKGLRTWLKRSNLVDSRTSVTDVKFGPKHLGLLLVTCSADGIIRIYEAPDVMNLAQWTLQHEIPTKVSISCLSWNPSLSRVVHPPMLAVGSDEPNTTNAAASVQGDKTTACNGKVFIYEYSESSRRWTRTDCLSSVQEPVNDIAFAPNLGRSFHLLAVATKDVRIIKIEPIAESAASGNNGATVRFKCEVVAAFEEHYSCVWRVCWNLTGTLLASSGDDCAVRLWKMQYLNQWKCVAVFKNEPVPGDSPPQSRPHTTYIRMATMANPTHMPFH
;
A
#
# COMPACT_ATOMS: atom_id res chain seq x y z
N MET A 1 -9.85 -5.04 -40.10
CA MET A 1 -8.91 -4.61 -39.03
C MET A 1 -9.36 -5.34 -37.80
N GLY A 2 -8.63 -6.41 -37.40
CA GLY A 2 -8.96 -7.19 -36.23
C GLY A 2 -8.70 -6.39 -34.98
N GLU A 3 -9.67 -6.31 -34.08
CA GLU A 3 -9.47 -5.85 -32.71
C GLU A 3 -8.41 -6.77 -32.09
N LEU A 4 -7.21 -6.25 -31.88
CA LEU A 4 -6.22 -6.83 -30.97
C LEU A 4 -6.85 -6.78 -29.57
N THR A 5 -7.43 -7.89 -29.15
CA THR A 5 -7.93 -8.04 -27.80
C THR A 5 -6.74 -7.89 -26.85
N ALA A 6 -6.83 -6.95 -25.92
CA ALA A 6 -5.78 -6.61 -24.96
C ALA A 6 -5.34 -7.78 -24.05
N THR A 7 -5.98 -8.92 -24.16
CA THR A 7 -5.69 -10.18 -23.47
C THR A 7 -4.33 -10.79 -23.81
N ASN A 8 -3.66 -10.38 -24.89
CA ASN A 8 -2.35 -10.92 -25.28
C ASN A 8 -1.16 -10.13 -24.70
N LEU A 9 -1.39 -9.01 -24.01
CA LEU A 9 -0.32 -8.18 -23.44
C LEU A 9 0.04 -8.56 -22.00
N PHE A 10 -0.84 -9.26 -21.30
CA PHE A 10 -0.65 -9.64 -19.92
C PHE A 10 -0.97 -11.12 -19.72
N GLU A 11 -0.10 -11.80 -19.02
CA GLU A 11 -0.29 -13.19 -18.61
C GLU A 11 -0.56 -13.26 -17.11
N SER A 12 -1.38 -14.23 -16.69
CA SER A 12 -1.63 -14.48 -15.27
C SER A 12 -0.92 -15.75 -14.84
N GLN A 13 -0.16 -15.65 -13.76
CA GLN A 13 0.50 -16.79 -13.14
C GLN A 13 -0.14 -17.07 -11.77
N THR A 14 -0.35 -18.35 -11.48
CA THR A 14 -0.87 -18.80 -10.19
C THR A 14 0.22 -19.52 -9.42
N ILE A 15 0.48 -19.12 -8.19
CA ILE A 15 1.46 -19.71 -7.29
C ILE A 15 0.73 -20.34 -6.12
N LEU A 16 1.09 -21.58 -5.79
CA LEU A 16 0.64 -22.24 -4.59
C LEU A 16 1.33 -21.61 -3.37
N ALA A 17 0.59 -20.80 -2.62
CA ALA A 17 1.16 -20.05 -1.50
C ALA A 17 1.35 -20.87 -0.23
N ASP A 18 0.65 -22.00 -0.10
CA ASP A 18 0.73 -22.90 1.05
C ASP A 18 0.55 -22.19 2.41
N HIS A 19 -0.22 -21.11 2.42
CA HIS A 19 -0.72 -20.50 3.65
C HIS A 19 -1.94 -21.30 4.16
N LYS A 20 -2.08 -21.37 5.48
CA LYS A 20 -3.17 -22.14 6.12
C LYS A 20 -4.45 -21.34 6.30
N ASP A 21 -4.41 -20.04 5.99
CA ASP A 21 -5.52 -19.11 6.14
C ASP A 21 -5.40 -17.99 5.10
N LEU A 22 -6.31 -17.00 5.11
CA LEU A 22 -6.41 -15.92 4.17
C LEU A 22 -5.08 -15.14 4.04
N ILE A 23 -4.66 -14.88 2.81
CA ILE A 23 -3.56 -13.96 2.49
C ILE A 23 -4.13 -12.55 2.48
N HIS A 24 -3.55 -11.67 3.28
CA HIS A 24 -4.01 -10.28 3.37
C HIS A 24 -3.24 -9.32 2.51
N ASP A 25 -1.94 -9.57 2.30
CA ASP A 25 -1.10 -8.66 1.55
C ASP A 25 0.04 -9.39 0.83
N VAL A 26 0.47 -8.78 -0.28
CA VAL A 26 1.59 -9.20 -1.10
C VAL A 26 2.41 -7.97 -1.45
N ALA A 27 3.70 -8.00 -1.20
CA ALA A 27 4.61 -6.92 -1.53
C ALA A 27 5.86 -7.43 -2.25
N TYR A 28 6.23 -6.73 -3.32
CA TYR A 28 7.49 -6.97 -4.02
C TYR A 28 8.60 -6.12 -3.42
N ASP A 29 9.83 -6.64 -3.50
CA ASP A 29 11.01 -5.84 -3.26
C ASP A 29 11.19 -4.78 -4.36
N PHE A 30 12.19 -3.91 -4.20
CA PHE A 30 12.44 -2.81 -5.13
C PHE A 30 12.73 -3.26 -6.57
N TYR A 31 13.36 -4.43 -6.74
CA TYR A 31 13.74 -4.96 -8.05
C TYR A 31 12.67 -5.86 -8.67
N GLY A 32 11.65 -6.26 -7.92
CA GLY A 32 10.64 -7.22 -8.35
C GLY A 32 11.16 -8.66 -8.44
N GLU A 33 12.32 -8.93 -7.84
CA GLU A 33 12.95 -10.26 -7.82
C GLU A 33 12.53 -11.09 -6.62
N ARG A 34 12.00 -10.44 -5.60
CA ARG A 34 11.52 -11.05 -4.35
C ARG A 34 10.11 -10.61 -4.03
N MET A 35 9.36 -11.48 -3.45
CA MET A 35 7.97 -11.23 -3.03
C MET A 35 7.79 -11.70 -1.59
N ALA A 36 7.14 -10.89 -0.77
CA ALA A 36 6.71 -11.27 0.57
C ALA A 36 5.19 -11.38 0.62
N THR A 37 4.68 -12.38 1.33
CA THR A 37 3.25 -12.60 1.55
C THR A 37 2.98 -12.70 3.03
N CYS A 38 1.82 -12.21 3.48
CA CYS A 38 1.40 -12.32 4.87
C CYS A 38 -0.05 -12.82 4.98
N SER A 39 -0.37 -13.49 6.08
CA SER A 39 -1.62 -14.21 6.22
C SER A 39 -2.19 -14.18 7.64
N SER A 40 -3.49 -14.48 7.75
CA SER A 40 -4.17 -14.75 9.02
C SER A 40 -3.58 -15.96 9.76
N ASP A 41 -2.84 -16.83 9.11
CA ASP A 41 -2.13 -17.94 9.74
C ASP A 41 -0.94 -17.52 10.61
N GLN A 42 -0.70 -16.18 10.74
CA GLN A 42 0.37 -15.56 11.54
C GLN A 42 1.76 -15.65 10.89
N TYR A 43 1.86 -16.20 9.69
CA TYR A 43 3.12 -16.38 8.98
C TYR A 43 3.36 -15.31 7.93
N VAL A 44 4.63 -15.03 7.74
CA VAL A 44 5.17 -14.32 6.59
C VAL A 44 6.02 -15.29 5.78
N LYS A 45 5.90 -15.24 4.47
CA LYS A 45 6.68 -16.05 3.53
C LYS A 45 7.38 -15.16 2.54
N VAL A 46 8.60 -15.52 2.17
CA VAL A 46 9.39 -14.84 1.14
C VAL A 46 9.65 -15.80 0.00
N TRP A 47 9.49 -15.29 -1.20
CA TRP A 47 9.61 -16.00 -2.46
C TRP A 47 10.64 -15.29 -3.32
N ASP A 48 11.54 -16.03 -3.91
CA ASP A 48 12.53 -15.51 -4.86
C ASP A 48 12.14 -15.96 -6.28
N SER A 49 12.26 -15.05 -7.25
CA SER A 49 12.08 -15.35 -8.66
C SER A 49 13.18 -16.31 -9.13
N ASP A 50 12.83 -17.30 -9.94
CA ASP A 50 13.80 -18.23 -10.53
C ASP A 50 14.41 -17.74 -11.87
N GLY A 51 14.01 -16.52 -12.30
CA GLY A 51 14.45 -15.92 -13.56
C GLY A 51 13.75 -16.49 -14.81
N ASN A 52 13.00 -17.59 -14.69
CA ASN A 52 12.25 -18.22 -15.77
C ASN A 52 10.74 -17.97 -15.66
N GLY A 53 10.37 -17.02 -14.82
CA GLY A 53 8.97 -16.70 -14.53
C GLY A 53 8.36 -17.49 -13.38
N GLY A 54 9.10 -18.45 -12.78
CA GLY A 54 8.68 -19.18 -11.59
C GLY A 54 9.04 -18.47 -10.28
N TRP A 55 8.40 -18.89 -9.19
CA TRP A 55 8.66 -18.40 -7.83
C TRP A 55 8.94 -19.55 -6.89
N ARG A 56 10.00 -19.41 -6.11
CA ARG A 56 10.44 -20.41 -5.14
C ARG A 56 10.34 -19.85 -3.73
N LEU A 57 9.69 -20.60 -2.83
CA LEU A 57 9.68 -20.28 -1.41
C LEU A 57 11.09 -20.40 -0.83
N THR A 58 11.62 -19.30 -0.29
CA THR A 58 12.96 -19.22 0.30
C THR A 58 12.97 -19.03 1.79
N ALA A 59 11.91 -18.43 2.36
CA ALA A 59 11.77 -18.31 3.81
C ALA A 59 10.30 -18.36 4.24
N SER A 60 10.05 -18.89 5.44
CA SER A 60 8.74 -18.91 6.08
C SER A 60 8.93 -18.91 7.60
N TRP A 61 8.28 -17.94 8.28
CA TRP A 61 8.37 -17.85 9.75
C TRP A 61 7.08 -17.32 10.36
N LYS A 62 6.84 -17.68 11.61
CA LYS A 62 5.77 -17.10 12.40
C LYS A 62 6.16 -15.70 12.83
N ALA A 63 5.50 -14.69 12.26
CA ALA A 63 5.85 -13.30 12.48
C ALA A 63 5.15 -12.70 13.71
N HIS A 64 3.90 -13.07 13.94
CA HIS A 64 3.05 -12.46 14.96
C HIS A 64 2.23 -13.50 15.71
N HIS A 65 1.50 -13.05 16.74
CA HIS A 65 0.55 -13.86 17.51
C HIS A 65 -0.91 -13.68 17.04
N GLY A 66 -1.15 -12.81 16.07
CA GLY A 66 -2.44 -12.55 15.42
C GLY A 66 -2.28 -12.50 13.91
N SER A 67 -3.40 -12.30 13.19
CA SER A 67 -3.40 -12.12 11.74
C SER A 67 -2.44 -11.04 11.32
N VAL A 68 -1.62 -11.30 10.29
CA VAL A 68 -0.70 -10.31 9.72
C VAL A 68 -1.42 -9.59 8.60
N TRP A 69 -1.66 -8.29 8.77
CA TRP A 69 -2.48 -7.49 7.85
C TRP A 69 -1.71 -6.96 6.66
N LYS A 70 -0.47 -6.50 6.88
CA LYS A 70 0.35 -5.87 5.86
C LYS A 70 1.80 -6.27 5.99
N VAL A 71 2.48 -6.27 4.84
CA VAL A 71 3.91 -6.47 4.73
C VAL A 71 4.49 -5.44 3.76
N THR A 72 5.66 -4.90 4.06
CA THR A 72 6.31 -3.90 3.20
C THR A 72 7.82 -4.07 3.24
N TRP A 73 8.48 -3.82 2.11
CA TRP A 73 9.93 -3.84 1.98
C TRP A 73 10.51 -2.45 2.17
N ALA A 74 11.64 -2.38 2.86
CA ALA A 74 12.48 -1.18 2.87
C ALA A 74 13.17 -1.00 1.51
N HIS A 75 13.62 0.24 1.24
CA HIS A 75 14.47 0.46 0.06
C HIS A 75 15.79 -0.31 0.22
N PRO A 76 16.34 -0.95 -0.85
CA PRO A 76 17.52 -1.81 -0.76
C PRO A 76 18.79 -1.13 -0.24
N GLU A 77 18.83 0.20 -0.26
CA GLU A 77 19.88 1.00 0.38
C GLU A 77 20.01 0.73 1.89
N PHE A 78 18.91 0.33 2.53
CA PHE A 78 18.85 -0.01 3.95
C PHE A 78 19.01 -1.52 4.23
N GLY A 79 19.40 -2.29 3.22
CA GLY A 79 19.52 -3.75 3.28
C GLY A 79 18.21 -4.48 2.99
N GLN A 80 18.22 -5.77 3.22
CA GLN A 80 17.03 -6.62 3.04
C GLN A 80 16.20 -6.60 4.32
N VAL A 81 15.29 -5.64 4.39
CA VAL A 81 14.47 -5.36 5.58
C VAL A 81 13.00 -5.38 5.21
N ILE A 82 12.21 -6.06 6.03
CA ILE A 82 10.74 -6.14 5.92
C ILE A 82 10.13 -5.57 7.20
N ALA A 83 9.04 -4.82 7.06
CA ALA A 83 8.17 -4.49 8.18
C ALA A 83 6.80 -5.16 7.99
N THR A 84 6.22 -5.60 9.10
CA THR A 84 4.90 -6.26 9.16
C THR A 84 4.05 -5.63 10.24
N CYS A 85 2.72 -5.63 10.07
CA CYS A 85 1.80 -5.23 11.12
C CYS A 85 0.69 -6.25 11.33
N SER A 86 0.12 -6.27 12.53
CA SER A 86 -0.78 -7.34 12.93
C SER A 86 -1.95 -6.87 13.80
N PHE A 87 -2.96 -7.73 13.82
CA PHE A 87 -4.07 -7.67 14.77
C PHE A 87 -3.59 -7.76 16.23
N ASP A 88 -2.43 -8.36 16.50
CA ASP A 88 -1.83 -8.46 17.83
C ASP A 88 -1.35 -7.11 18.41
N ARG A 89 -1.65 -6.00 17.76
CA ARG A 89 -1.35 -4.61 18.14
C ARG A 89 0.11 -4.22 18.00
N THR A 90 0.90 -5.03 17.28
CA THR A 90 2.33 -4.77 17.09
C THR A 90 2.67 -4.56 15.62
N ALA A 91 3.75 -3.82 15.38
CA ALA A 91 4.47 -3.85 14.12
C ALA A 91 5.88 -4.39 14.38
N ALA A 92 6.41 -5.21 13.49
CA ALA A 92 7.69 -5.87 13.66
C ALA A 92 8.60 -5.59 12.46
N ILE A 93 9.88 -5.39 12.75
CA ILE A 93 10.93 -5.20 11.76
C ILE A 93 11.79 -6.46 11.69
N TRP A 94 12.01 -6.95 10.47
CA TRP A 94 12.73 -8.18 10.14
C TRP A 94 13.86 -7.86 9.21
N GLU A 95 15.03 -8.43 9.47
CA GLU A 95 16.21 -8.33 8.62
C GLU A 95 16.68 -9.70 8.18
N GLU A 96 17.02 -9.82 6.92
CA GLU A 96 17.64 -11.02 6.39
C GLU A 96 19.12 -11.05 6.74
N VAL A 97 19.53 -12.10 7.43
CA VAL A 97 20.92 -12.32 7.82
C VAL A 97 21.43 -13.57 7.11
N GLY A 98 22.55 -13.44 6.39
CA GLY A 98 23.26 -14.60 5.84
C GLY A 98 23.97 -15.36 6.95
N ASP A 99 23.95 -16.68 6.90
CA ASP A 99 24.78 -17.50 7.78
C ASP A 99 26.25 -17.15 7.54
N THR A 100 26.89 -16.55 8.52
CA THR A 100 28.34 -16.50 8.59
C THR A 100 28.84 -17.95 8.66
N ALA A 101 29.65 -18.34 7.69
CA ALA A 101 30.19 -19.67 7.45
C ALA A 101 30.75 -20.37 8.69
N ALA A 102 29.89 -20.93 9.53
CA ALA A 102 30.28 -21.75 10.69
C ALA A 102 29.82 -23.21 10.57
N SER A 103 29.04 -23.58 9.57
CA SER A 103 28.70 -24.97 9.31
C SER A 103 28.85 -25.25 7.80
N GLY A 104 29.75 -26.16 7.44
CA GLY A 104 30.11 -26.55 6.07
C GLY A 104 28.96 -27.10 5.20
N SER A 105 27.86 -26.41 5.17
CA SER A 105 26.71 -26.66 4.29
C SER A 105 26.84 -25.77 3.06
N GLU A 106 26.86 -26.34 1.90
CA GLU A 106 27.16 -25.77 0.57
C GLU A 106 26.19 -24.67 0.07
N LYS A 107 25.23 -24.22 0.86
CA LYS A 107 24.39 -23.03 0.60
C LYS A 107 24.06 -22.38 1.93
N GLY A 108 24.66 -21.23 2.22
CA GLY A 108 24.30 -20.39 3.35
C GLY A 108 22.77 -20.16 3.38
N LEU A 109 22.11 -20.76 4.35
CA LEU A 109 20.67 -20.59 4.55
C LEU A 109 20.45 -19.16 5.05
N ARG A 110 19.71 -18.35 4.30
CA ARG A 110 19.35 -17.00 4.73
C ARG A 110 18.21 -17.10 5.74
N THR A 111 18.36 -16.46 6.86
CA THR A 111 17.34 -16.45 7.94
C THR A 111 16.85 -15.03 8.18
N TRP A 112 15.56 -14.91 8.51
CA TRP A 112 14.94 -13.64 8.88
C TRP A 112 14.90 -13.50 10.39
N LEU A 113 15.57 -12.47 10.91
CA LEU A 113 15.64 -12.20 12.35
C LEU A 113 14.76 -10.98 12.68
N LYS A 114 13.96 -11.12 13.74
CA LYS A 114 13.25 -9.97 14.32
C LYS A 114 14.24 -9.02 14.96
N ARG A 115 14.35 -7.82 14.41
CA ARG A 115 15.22 -6.76 14.93
C ARG A 115 14.51 -5.88 15.93
N SER A 116 13.26 -5.53 15.68
CA SER A 116 12.49 -4.69 16.59
C SER A 116 11.01 -5.08 16.60
N ASN A 117 10.36 -4.76 17.72
CA ASN A 117 8.94 -4.94 17.91
C ASN A 117 8.34 -3.64 18.46
N LEU A 118 7.51 -2.97 17.67
CA LEU A 118 6.87 -1.71 18.02
C LEU A 118 5.52 -2.02 18.69
N VAL A 119 5.39 -1.68 19.95
CA VAL A 119 4.27 -2.08 20.83
C VAL A 119 3.44 -0.88 21.30
N ASP A 120 3.65 0.30 20.73
CA ASP A 120 3.01 1.54 21.16
C ASP A 120 1.51 1.60 20.87
N SER A 121 1.02 0.74 19.97
CA SER A 121 -0.40 0.72 19.62
C SER A 121 -1.25 0.02 20.68
N ARG A 122 -2.40 0.62 21.00
CA ARG A 122 -3.39 0.05 21.93
C ARG A 122 -4.37 -0.90 21.26
N THR A 123 -4.54 -0.76 19.95
CA THR A 123 -5.44 -1.55 19.12
C THR A 123 -4.68 -2.20 17.96
N SER A 124 -5.35 -2.97 17.11
CA SER A 124 -4.74 -3.58 15.92
C SER A 124 -4.06 -2.52 15.04
N VAL A 125 -2.84 -2.84 14.58
CA VAL A 125 -2.14 -2.03 13.59
C VAL A 125 -2.63 -2.46 12.22
N THR A 126 -3.28 -1.52 11.51
CA THR A 126 -4.01 -1.79 10.27
C THR A 126 -3.16 -1.66 9.02
N ASP A 127 -2.16 -0.76 9.04
CA ASP A 127 -1.23 -0.60 7.93
C ASP A 127 0.17 -0.19 8.40
N VAL A 128 1.17 -0.50 7.59
CA VAL A 128 2.59 -0.18 7.81
C VAL A 128 3.28 0.11 6.48
N LYS A 129 4.02 1.22 6.39
CA LYS A 129 4.77 1.61 5.19
C LYS A 129 6.10 2.23 5.56
N PHE A 130 7.17 1.84 4.85
CA PHE A 130 8.41 2.59 4.90
C PHE A 130 8.27 3.93 4.19
N GLY A 131 8.93 4.94 4.73
CA GLY A 131 8.99 6.27 4.11
C GLY A 131 9.82 6.27 2.83
N PRO A 132 9.67 7.32 1.98
CA PRO A 132 10.57 7.55 0.85
C PRO A 132 12.03 7.64 1.33
N LYS A 133 12.96 6.98 0.64
CA LYS A 133 14.37 6.85 1.04
C LYS A 133 15.08 8.17 1.37
N HIS A 134 14.73 9.22 0.67
CA HIS A 134 15.35 10.54 0.85
C HIS A 134 15.02 11.21 2.20
N LEU A 135 14.04 10.66 2.94
CA LEU A 135 13.70 11.09 4.30
C LEU A 135 14.47 10.31 5.38
N GLY A 136 15.31 9.35 5.00
CA GLY A 136 15.96 8.42 5.91
C GLY A 136 15.13 7.14 6.11
N LEU A 137 15.54 6.31 7.06
CA LEU A 137 14.84 5.07 7.39
C LEU A 137 13.67 5.37 8.33
N LEU A 138 12.57 5.79 7.75
CA LEU A 138 11.31 6.07 8.44
C LEU A 138 10.33 4.91 8.25
N LEU A 139 9.54 4.63 9.27
CA LEU A 139 8.41 3.74 9.24
C LEU A 139 7.18 4.44 9.77
N VAL A 140 6.07 4.37 9.04
CA VAL A 140 4.78 4.84 9.53
C VAL A 140 3.86 3.66 9.76
N THR A 141 3.12 3.70 10.86
CA THR A 141 2.05 2.77 11.17
C THR A 141 0.76 3.53 11.43
N CYS A 142 -0.35 2.91 11.14
CA CYS A 142 -1.64 3.38 11.60
C CYS A 142 -2.41 2.27 12.31
N SER A 143 -3.36 2.65 13.12
CA SER A 143 -4.11 1.73 13.96
C SER A 143 -5.58 2.11 14.08
N ALA A 144 -6.40 1.13 14.44
CA ALA A 144 -7.84 1.31 14.59
C ALA A 144 -8.24 2.28 15.72
N ASP A 145 -7.30 2.65 16.61
CA ASP A 145 -7.50 3.71 17.62
C ASP A 145 -7.42 5.13 17.05
N GLY A 146 -7.19 5.25 15.74
CA GLY A 146 -7.10 6.54 15.06
C GLY A 146 -5.78 7.26 15.33
N ILE A 147 -4.69 6.56 15.55
CA ILE A 147 -3.38 7.17 15.76
C ILE A 147 -2.43 6.73 14.65
N ILE A 148 -1.80 7.71 14.02
CA ILE A 148 -0.68 7.51 13.09
C ILE A 148 0.61 7.69 13.88
N ARG A 149 1.52 6.73 13.78
CA ARG A 149 2.83 6.78 14.46
C ARG A 149 3.93 6.74 13.42
N ILE A 150 4.90 7.65 13.57
CA ILE A 150 6.06 7.74 12.69
C ILE A 150 7.29 7.45 13.52
N TYR A 151 8.01 6.40 13.12
CA TYR A 151 9.22 5.93 13.74
C TYR A 151 10.41 6.20 12.83
N GLU A 152 11.56 6.41 13.44
CA GLU A 152 12.82 6.57 12.75
C GLU A 152 13.86 5.60 13.33
N ALA A 153 14.63 4.96 12.47
CA ALA A 153 15.85 4.29 12.85
C ALA A 153 17.02 5.27 12.70
N PRO A 154 17.55 5.82 13.80
CA PRO A 154 18.62 6.83 13.74
C PRO A 154 19.94 6.24 13.21
N ASP A 155 20.14 4.95 13.39
CA ASP A 155 21.28 4.20 12.87
C ASP A 155 20.78 3.06 11.99
N VAL A 156 21.00 3.19 10.68
CA VAL A 156 20.64 2.16 9.70
C VAL A 156 21.40 0.85 9.85
N MET A 157 22.53 0.86 10.56
CA MET A 157 23.30 -0.34 10.87
C MET A 157 22.78 -1.06 12.12
N ASN A 158 21.94 -0.40 12.91
CA ASN A 158 21.36 -0.97 14.13
C ASN A 158 19.82 -0.91 14.10
N LEU A 159 19.22 -1.85 13.40
CA LEU A 159 17.76 -1.95 13.25
C LEU A 159 17.03 -2.39 14.55
N ALA A 160 17.73 -2.61 15.64
CA ALA A 160 17.13 -2.90 16.94
C ALA A 160 16.58 -1.62 17.64
N GLN A 161 17.05 -0.45 17.23
CA GLN A 161 16.68 0.83 17.85
C GLN A 161 15.79 1.63 16.90
N TRP A 162 14.53 1.73 17.25
CA TRP A 162 13.55 2.59 16.61
C TRP A 162 13.00 3.59 17.61
N THR A 163 12.94 4.85 17.22
CA THR A 163 12.44 5.93 18.07
C THR A 163 11.13 6.44 17.51
N LEU A 164 10.12 6.55 18.36
CA LEU A 164 8.84 7.19 18.00
C LEU A 164 9.07 8.71 17.90
N GLN A 165 8.99 9.25 16.69
CA GLN A 165 9.18 10.67 16.41
C GLN A 165 7.90 11.46 16.54
N HIS A 166 6.79 10.91 16.01
CA HIS A 166 5.52 11.61 15.97
C HIS A 166 4.35 10.66 16.24
N GLU A 167 3.39 11.14 17.04
CA GLU A 167 2.05 10.59 17.16
C GLU A 167 1.03 11.62 16.67
N ILE A 168 0.18 11.23 15.73
CA ILE A 168 -0.81 12.10 15.10
C ILE A 168 -2.19 11.51 15.37
N PRO A 169 -2.97 12.07 16.32
CA PRO A 169 -4.33 11.60 16.58
C PRO A 169 -5.29 12.12 15.50
N THR A 170 -6.02 11.22 14.87
CA THR A 170 -6.99 11.56 13.81
C THR A 170 -8.43 11.61 14.32
N LYS A 171 -8.71 10.99 15.47
CA LYS A 171 -10.03 10.83 16.09
C LYS A 171 -11.01 9.93 15.32
N VAL A 172 -10.56 9.24 14.27
CA VAL A 172 -11.30 8.28 13.46
C VAL A 172 -10.47 7.02 13.26
N SER A 173 -11.10 5.87 13.13
CA SER A 173 -10.39 4.63 12.79
C SER A 173 -9.69 4.76 11.45
N ILE A 174 -8.47 4.25 11.35
CA ILE A 174 -7.66 4.33 10.14
C ILE A 174 -7.42 2.92 9.62
N SER A 175 -7.69 2.72 8.32
CA SER A 175 -7.54 1.44 7.63
C SER A 175 -6.25 1.33 6.82
N CYS A 176 -5.81 2.43 6.22
CA CYS A 176 -4.73 2.43 5.25
C CYS A 176 -4.00 3.77 5.18
N LEU A 177 -2.79 3.73 4.66
CA LEU A 177 -1.95 4.92 4.48
C LEU A 177 -1.05 4.80 3.25
N SER A 178 -0.66 5.95 2.70
CA SER A 178 0.27 6.02 1.57
C SER A 178 1.16 7.25 1.68
N TRP A 179 2.47 7.06 1.52
CA TRP A 179 3.42 8.15 1.36
C TRP A 179 3.35 8.75 -0.05
N ASN A 180 3.47 10.07 -0.14
CA ASN A 180 3.74 10.72 -1.42
C ASN A 180 5.20 10.46 -1.82
N PRO A 181 5.46 9.79 -2.95
CA PRO A 181 6.81 9.45 -3.37
C PRO A 181 7.59 10.61 -4.01
N SER A 182 7.06 11.83 -4.02
CA SER A 182 7.69 12.99 -4.64
C SER A 182 9.05 13.30 -4.01
N LEU A 183 10.06 13.51 -4.85
CA LEU A 183 11.44 13.81 -4.45
C LEU A 183 11.70 15.29 -4.18
N SER A 184 10.78 16.18 -4.57
CA SER A 184 10.99 17.63 -4.50
C SER A 184 10.57 18.18 -3.14
N ARG A 185 11.52 18.33 -2.21
CA ARG A 185 11.28 18.96 -0.90
C ARG A 185 10.94 20.45 -1.00
N VAL A 186 11.37 21.12 -2.07
CA VAL A 186 11.17 22.57 -2.23
C VAL A 186 9.73 22.88 -2.66
N VAL A 187 9.14 22.03 -3.48
CA VAL A 187 7.80 22.22 -4.03
C VAL A 187 6.75 21.45 -3.23
N HIS A 188 7.15 20.32 -2.64
CA HIS A 188 6.25 19.42 -1.94
C HIS A 188 6.89 18.95 -0.64
N PRO A 189 6.44 19.43 0.53
CA PRO A 189 6.88 18.89 1.82
C PRO A 189 6.50 17.39 1.90
N PRO A 190 7.13 16.63 2.80
CA PRO A 190 6.74 15.25 3.05
C PRO A 190 5.23 15.16 3.30
N MET A 191 4.54 14.33 2.52
CA MET A 191 3.08 14.24 2.51
C MET A 191 2.64 12.80 2.71
N LEU A 192 1.59 12.62 3.49
CA LEU A 192 0.96 11.34 3.81
C LEU A 192 -0.54 11.41 3.55
N ALA A 193 -1.08 10.48 2.80
CA ALA A 193 -2.52 10.26 2.69
C ALA A 193 -2.94 9.13 3.62
N VAL A 194 -4.11 9.27 4.22
CA VAL A 194 -4.65 8.35 5.22
C VAL A 194 -6.12 8.12 4.95
N GLY A 195 -6.56 6.85 4.93
CA GLY A 195 -7.94 6.44 4.73
C GLY A 195 -8.59 5.93 6.01
N SER A 196 -9.89 6.20 6.15
CA SER A 196 -10.72 5.74 7.26
C SER A 196 -11.77 4.74 6.78
N ASP A 197 -11.93 3.66 7.53
CA ASP A 197 -12.94 2.61 7.32
C ASP A 197 -14.21 2.80 8.15
N GLU A 198 -14.29 3.89 8.93
CA GLU A 198 -15.49 4.12 9.75
C GLU A 198 -16.75 4.17 8.90
N PRO A 199 -17.81 3.44 9.27
CA PRO A 199 -19.08 3.56 8.61
C PRO A 199 -19.67 4.96 8.83
N ASN A 200 -20.44 5.47 7.87
CA ASN A 200 -21.16 6.73 8.03
C ASN A 200 -22.26 6.54 9.07
N THR A 201 -21.99 6.90 10.31
CA THR A 201 -23.04 6.98 11.33
C THR A 201 -23.83 8.27 11.07
N THR A 202 -25.13 8.13 10.82
CA THR A 202 -26.07 9.24 10.60
C THR A 202 -26.28 10.14 11.81
N ASN A 203 -25.53 9.95 12.90
CA ASN A 203 -25.58 10.68 14.15
C ASN A 203 -24.28 11.41 14.45
N ALA A 204 -23.79 12.24 13.55
CA ALA A 204 -22.71 13.17 13.85
C ALA A 204 -23.27 14.46 14.48
N ALA A 205 -23.99 14.34 15.58
CA ALA A 205 -24.24 15.42 16.50
C ALA A 205 -23.17 15.41 17.59
N ALA A 206 -21.95 15.75 17.25
CA ALA A 206 -20.91 16.10 18.21
C ALA A 206 -20.07 17.25 17.65
N SER A 207 -20.72 18.41 17.53
CA SER A 207 -20.02 19.69 17.53
C SER A 207 -19.45 19.92 18.92
N VAL A 208 -18.26 19.41 19.20
CA VAL A 208 -17.46 19.92 20.30
C VAL A 208 -16.98 21.30 19.88
N GLN A 209 -17.56 22.32 20.50
CA GLN A 209 -17.13 23.71 20.43
C GLN A 209 -15.62 23.78 20.69
N GLY A 210 -14.85 24.30 19.75
CA GLY A 210 -13.51 24.78 20.03
C GLY A 210 -12.51 24.78 18.86
N ASP A 211 -12.73 24.03 17.79
CA ASP A 211 -11.79 24.06 16.68
C ASP A 211 -12.53 24.36 15.36
N LYS A 212 -12.25 25.52 14.78
CA LYS A 212 -12.81 25.98 13.50
C LYS A 212 -12.16 25.25 12.31
N THR A 213 -11.86 23.97 12.43
CA THR A 213 -11.57 23.14 11.29
C THR A 213 -12.90 22.73 10.68
N THR A 214 -13.17 23.23 9.48
CA THR A 214 -14.34 22.93 8.67
C THR A 214 -14.71 21.45 8.81
N ALA A 215 -15.97 21.19 9.25
CA ALA A 215 -16.51 19.84 9.37
C ALA A 215 -16.41 19.16 7.98
N CYS A 216 -15.45 18.26 7.82
CA CYS A 216 -15.26 17.52 6.59
C CYS A 216 -15.86 16.13 6.76
N ASN A 217 -16.79 15.76 5.87
CA ASN A 217 -17.39 14.43 5.84
C ASN A 217 -16.58 13.43 5.01
N GLY A 218 -15.40 13.82 4.52
CA GLY A 218 -14.52 12.93 3.75
C GLY A 218 -13.83 11.90 4.62
N LYS A 219 -13.50 10.77 4.01
CA LYS A 219 -12.82 9.62 4.65
C LYS A 219 -11.35 9.53 4.29
N VAL A 220 -10.82 10.43 3.46
CA VAL A 220 -9.40 10.52 3.12
C VAL A 220 -8.85 11.86 3.61
N PHE A 221 -7.75 11.79 4.35
CA PHE A 221 -7.09 12.94 4.94
C PHE A 221 -5.67 13.07 4.41
N ILE A 222 -5.25 14.30 4.11
CA ILE A 222 -3.90 14.62 3.68
C ILE A 222 -3.18 15.32 4.82
N TYR A 223 -2.01 14.81 5.15
CA TYR A 223 -1.10 15.38 6.15
C TYR A 223 0.19 15.82 5.49
N GLU A 224 0.73 16.95 5.90
CA GLU A 224 2.02 17.45 5.49
C GLU A 224 2.91 17.74 6.70
N TYR A 225 4.19 17.50 6.52
CA TYR A 225 5.20 17.86 7.51
C TYR A 225 5.62 19.32 7.33
N SER A 226 5.49 20.11 8.38
CA SER A 226 5.98 21.49 8.41
C SER A 226 7.35 21.51 9.08
N GLU A 227 8.39 21.88 8.33
CA GLU A 227 9.75 22.01 8.86
C GLU A 227 9.87 23.14 9.89
N SER A 228 9.11 24.25 9.70
CA SER A 228 9.12 25.40 10.59
C SER A 228 8.56 25.07 11.98
N SER A 229 7.48 24.29 12.05
CA SER A 229 6.85 23.87 13.31
C SER A 229 7.32 22.48 13.78
N ARG A 230 8.04 21.73 12.94
CA ARG A 230 8.46 20.33 13.16
C ARG A 230 7.28 19.43 13.52
N ARG A 231 6.14 19.62 12.86
CA ARG A 231 4.91 18.89 13.14
C ARG A 231 4.21 18.48 11.85
N TRP A 232 3.50 17.37 11.95
CA TRP A 232 2.55 16.93 10.95
C TRP A 232 1.23 17.65 11.17
N THR A 233 0.69 18.26 10.12
CA THR A 233 -0.59 18.97 10.15
C THR A 233 -1.50 18.42 9.08
N ARG A 234 -2.79 18.26 9.40
CA ARG A 234 -3.79 17.94 8.40
C ARG A 234 -4.01 19.17 7.53
N THR A 235 -3.68 19.07 6.25
CA THR A 235 -3.79 20.17 5.29
C THR A 235 -5.07 20.10 4.48
N ASP A 236 -5.59 18.87 4.24
CA ASP A 236 -6.82 18.71 3.47
C ASP A 236 -7.61 17.48 3.92
N CYS A 237 -8.88 17.44 3.48
CA CYS A 237 -9.80 16.33 3.65
C CYS A 237 -10.64 16.19 2.39
N LEU A 238 -10.56 15.05 1.74
CA LEU A 238 -11.18 14.81 0.44
C LEU A 238 -12.68 14.53 0.62
N SER A 239 -13.52 15.55 0.53
CA SER A 239 -14.99 15.46 0.64
C SER A 239 -15.64 14.64 -0.48
N SER A 240 -14.91 14.39 -1.58
CA SER A 240 -15.34 13.52 -2.67
C SER A 240 -15.41 12.04 -2.32
N VAL A 241 -14.78 11.62 -1.21
CA VAL A 241 -14.77 10.23 -0.74
C VAL A 241 -15.47 10.17 0.61
N GLN A 242 -16.69 9.66 0.64
CA GLN A 242 -17.51 9.56 1.86
C GLN A 242 -17.73 8.12 2.32
N GLU A 243 -17.46 7.15 1.44
CA GLU A 243 -17.55 5.72 1.75
C GLU A 243 -16.32 5.26 2.54
N PRO A 244 -16.43 4.15 3.32
CA PRO A 244 -15.30 3.51 3.96
C PRO A 244 -14.18 3.20 2.97
N VAL A 245 -12.97 3.52 3.35
CA VAL A 245 -11.77 3.36 2.51
C VAL A 245 -11.02 2.09 2.94
N ASN A 246 -10.74 1.21 2.00
CA ASN A 246 -10.01 -0.04 2.26
C ASN A 246 -8.53 0.07 1.93
N ASP A 247 -8.19 0.85 0.88
CA ASP A 247 -6.79 1.05 0.49
C ASP A 247 -6.62 2.38 -0.25
N ILE A 248 -5.42 2.95 -0.16
CA ILE A 248 -5.03 4.16 -0.87
C ILE A 248 -3.60 4.05 -1.38
N ALA A 249 -3.32 4.61 -2.55
CA ALA A 249 -1.99 4.62 -3.11
C ALA A 249 -1.70 5.90 -3.89
N PHE A 250 -0.64 6.63 -3.52
CA PHE A 250 -0.10 7.68 -4.37
C PHE A 250 0.58 7.09 -5.60
N ALA A 251 0.32 7.67 -6.76
CA ALA A 251 1.05 7.32 -7.97
C ALA A 251 2.49 7.86 -7.90
N PRO A 252 3.48 7.10 -8.37
CA PRO A 252 4.81 7.64 -8.59
C PRO A 252 4.76 8.90 -9.47
N ASN A 253 5.44 9.97 -9.05
CA ASN A 253 5.42 11.24 -9.76
C ASN A 253 6.69 11.40 -10.61
N LEU A 254 6.59 11.10 -11.89
CA LEU A 254 7.65 11.26 -12.86
C LEU A 254 7.43 12.55 -13.70
N GLY A 255 7.72 13.71 -13.09
CA GLY A 255 7.68 15.00 -13.79
C GLY A 255 6.30 15.63 -13.98
N ARG A 256 5.28 15.18 -13.24
CA ARG A 256 3.97 15.84 -13.22
C ARG A 256 3.96 16.97 -12.19
N SER A 257 3.25 18.07 -12.49
CA SER A 257 3.02 19.19 -11.58
C SER A 257 1.92 18.93 -10.54
N PHE A 258 1.28 17.77 -10.58
CA PHE A 258 0.19 17.35 -9.70
C PHE A 258 0.41 15.92 -9.22
N HIS A 259 -0.25 15.55 -8.13
CA HIS A 259 -0.26 14.19 -7.62
C HIS A 259 -1.52 13.46 -8.05
N LEU A 260 -1.42 12.14 -8.20
CA LEU A 260 -2.56 11.24 -8.37
C LEU A 260 -2.64 10.32 -7.16
N LEU A 261 -3.83 10.23 -6.59
CA LEU A 261 -4.14 9.31 -5.48
C LEU A 261 -5.23 8.35 -5.93
N ALA A 262 -4.95 7.05 -5.91
CA ALA A 262 -5.97 6.03 -6.07
C ALA A 262 -6.58 5.70 -4.71
N VAL A 263 -7.89 5.51 -4.69
CA VAL A 263 -8.67 5.19 -3.50
C VAL A 263 -9.57 3.99 -3.80
N ALA A 264 -9.48 2.96 -2.96
CA ALA A 264 -10.33 1.77 -3.00
C ALA A 264 -11.45 1.86 -1.97
N THR A 265 -12.67 1.81 -2.43
CA THR A 265 -13.88 1.79 -1.61
C THR A 265 -14.82 0.69 -2.13
N LYS A 266 -16.11 0.92 -2.28
CA LYS A 266 -17.02 0.10 -3.12
C LYS A 266 -16.75 0.27 -4.62
N ASP A 267 -15.97 1.29 -4.98
CA ASP A 267 -15.52 1.63 -6.32
C ASP A 267 -14.01 1.97 -6.28
N VAL A 268 -13.43 2.24 -7.43
CA VAL A 268 -12.06 2.76 -7.52
C VAL A 268 -12.13 4.21 -8.00
N ARG A 269 -11.52 5.12 -7.24
CA ARG A 269 -11.44 6.54 -7.63
C ARG A 269 -10.00 6.95 -7.82
N ILE A 270 -9.76 7.77 -8.82
CA ILE A 270 -8.47 8.45 -9.03
C ILE A 270 -8.69 9.93 -8.81
N ILE A 271 -7.96 10.49 -7.84
CA ILE A 271 -8.07 11.87 -7.43
C ILE A 271 -6.80 12.59 -7.83
N LYS A 272 -6.95 13.67 -8.59
CA LYS A 272 -5.88 14.63 -8.89
C LYS A 272 -5.78 15.62 -7.74
N ILE A 273 -4.58 15.80 -7.22
CA ILE A 273 -4.25 16.75 -6.16
C ILE A 273 -3.24 17.75 -6.74
N GLU A 274 -3.68 18.97 -6.96
CA GLU A 274 -2.90 20.03 -7.58
C GLU A 274 -2.57 21.11 -6.56
N PRO A 275 -1.29 21.43 -6.33
CA PRO A 275 -0.91 22.52 -5.46
C PRO A 275 -1.45 23.86 -6.00
N ILE A 276 -2.09 24.62 -5.15
CA ILE A 276 -2.53 25.99 -5.49
C ILE A 276 -1.38 26.94 -5.16
N ALA A 277 -0.86 27.62 -6.17
CA ALA A 277 0.12 28.68 -5.94
C ALA A 277 -0.50 29.76 -5.05
N GLU A 278 0.12 30.07 -3.91
CA GLU A 278 -0.29 31.18 -3.05
C GLU A 278 -0.15 32.47 -3.86
N SER A 279 -1.27 33.03 -4.31
CA SER A 279 -1.28 34.44 -4.72
C SER A 279 -1.06 35.26 -3.45
N ALA A 280 0.08 35.94 -3.37
CA ALA A 280 0.40 36.87 -2.30
C ALA A 280 -0.59 38.07 -2.31
N ALA A 281 -1.79 37.86 -1.79
CA ALA A 281 -2.72 38.95 -1.53
C ALA A 281 -3.82 38.50 -0.55
N SER A 282 -3.82 39.12 0.58
CA SER A 282 -4.90 39.24 1.54
C SER A 282 -4.69 38.51 2.87
N GLY A 283 -4.22 39.31 3.85
CA GLY A 283 -4.33 38.99 5.25
C GLY A 283 -5.80 38.88 5.66
N ASN A 284 -6.23 37.65 5.85
CA ASN A 284 -7.37 37.35 6.69
C ASN A 284 -7.27 35.89 7.14
N ASN A 285 -7.46 35.66 8.46
CA ASN A 285 -7.39 34.38 9.14
C ASN A 285 -8.47 33.39 8.66
N GLY A 286 -8.30 32.80 7.46
CA GLY A 286 -9.13 31.70 6.96
C GLY A 286 -8.23 30.54 6.56
N ALA A 287 -8.60 29.31 6.90
CA ALA A 287 -7.89 28.11 6.46
C ALA A 287 -7.71 28.13 4.94
N THR A 288 -6.49 28.35 4.47
CA THR A 288 -6.18 28.35 3.05
C THR A 288 -6.21 26.92 2.55
N VAL A 289 -7.11 26.64 1.61
CA VAL A 289 -7.09 25.38 0.83
C VAL A 289 -5.81 25.35 0.04
N ARG A 290 -4.88 24.47 0.41
CA ARG A 290 -3.56 24.36 -0.25
C ARG A 290 -3.58 23.54 -1.52
N PHE A 291 -4.61 22.73 -1.70
CA PHE A 291 -4.74 21.83 -2.85
C PHE A 291 -6.09 21.98 -3.52
N LYS A 292 -6.06 21.92 -4.85
CA LYS A 292 -7.25 21.65 -5.64
C LYS A 292 -7.35 20.14 -5.85
N CYS A 293 -8.38 19.53 -5.27
CA CYS A 293 -8.63 18.10 -5.35
C CYS A 293 -9.80 17.84 -6.31
N GLU A 294 -9.58 17.01 -7.34
CA GLU A 294 -10.56 16.70 -8.37
C GLU A 294 -10.59 15.19 -8.63
N VAL A 295 -11.77 14.58 -8.68
CA VAL A 295 -11.92 13.19 -9.11
C VAL A 295 -11.81 13.16 -10.64
N VAL A 296 -10.71 12.57 -11.14
CA VAL A 296 -10.46 12.48 -12.59
C VAL A 296 -10.96 11.18 -13.19
N ALA A 297 -11.19 10.17 -12.38
CA ALA A 297 -11.80 8.92 -12.79
C ALA A 297 -12.49 8.21 -11.62
N ALA A 298 -13.59 7.53 -11.91
CA ALA A 298 -14.30 6.64 -11.00
C ALA A 298 -14.73 5.38 -11.76
N PHE A 299 -14.48 4.20 -11.18
CA PHE A 299 -14.73 2.91 -11.81
C PHE A 299 -15.58 2.04 -10.89
N GLU A 300 -16.78 1.72 -11.32
CA GLU A 300 -17.74 0.89 -10.57
C GLU A 300 -17.78 -0.57 -11.06
N GLU A 301 -16.96 -0.94 -12.05
CA GLU A 301 -17.02 -2.22 -12.75
C GLU A 301 -16.73 -3.44 -11.88
N HIS A 302 -16.18 -3.26 -10.66
CA HIS A 302 -16.09 -4.35 -9.69
C HIS A 302 -17.45 -4.77 -9.13
N TYR A 303 -18.42 -3.85 -9.06
CA TYR A 303 -19.76 -4.07 -8.46
C TYR A 303 -19.70 -4.70 -7.07
N SER A 304 -18.59 -4.58 -6.39
CA SER A 304 -18.28 -5.17 -5.09
C SER A 304 -17.21 -4.35 -4.38
N CYS A 305 -16.93 -4.69 -3.12
CA CYS A 305 -15.90 -4.01 -2.36
C CYS A 305 -14.52 -4.20 -3.01
N VAL A 306 -13.77 -3.10 -3.15
CA VAL A 306 -12.39 -3.10 -3.66
C VAL A 306 -11.45 -3.05 -2.47
N TRP A 307 -10.52 -4.01 -2.40
CA TRP A 307 -9.63 -4.17 -1.25
C TRP A 307 -8.24 -3.62 -1.44
N ARG A 308 -7.72 -3.61 -2.70
CA ARG A 308 -6.36 -3.17 -2.98
C ARG A 308 -6.27 -2.35 -4.24
N VAL A 309 -5.42 -1.35 -4.21
CA VAL A 309 -5.02 -0.55 -5.37
C VAL A 309 -3.51 -0.39 -5.38
N CYS A 310 -2.90 -0.56 -6.55
CA CYS A 310 -1.45 -0.47 -6.71
C CYS A 310 -1.10 0.14 -8.06
N TRP A 311 -0.15 1.09 -8.07
CA TRP A 311 0.36 1.71 -9.27
C TRP A 311 1.58 0.98 -9.82
N ASN A 312 1.76 1.02 -11.14
CA ASN A 312 3.04 0.67 -11.73
C ASN A 312 4.09 1.77 -11.45
N LEU A 313 5.35 1.49 -11.73
CA LEU A 313 6.48 2.38 -11.45
C LEU A 313 6.38 3.75 -12.16
N THR A 314 5.67 3.83 -13.28
CA THR A 314 5.49 5.07 -14.05
C THR A 314 4.22 5.84 -13.65
N GLY A 315 3.37 5.28 -12.78
CA GLY A 315 2.10 5.90 -12.37
C GLY A 315 1.12 6.08 -13.54
N THR A 316 1.19 5.23 -14.56
CA THR A 316 0.35 5.26 -15.76
C THR A 316 -0.64 4.10 -15.84
N LEU A 317 -0.39 3.05 -15.06
CA LEU A 317 -1.23 1.87 -14.95
C LEU A 317 -1.58 1.65 -13.48
N LEU A 318 -2.86 1.47 -13.20
CA LEU A 318 -3.38 1.14 -11.88
C LEU A 318 -3.94 -0.28 -11.90
N ALA A 319 -3.60 -1.07 -10.91
CA ALA A 319 -4.24 -2.35 -10.64
C ALA A 319 -5.22 -2.20 -9.48
N SER A 320 -6.37 -2.87 -9.55
CA SER A 320 -7.33 -2.98 -8.45
C SER A 320 -7.80 -4.41 -8.28
N SER A 321 -8.08 -4.82 -7.04
CA SER A 321 -8.65 -6.14 -6.72
C SER A 321 -9.77 -6.01 -5.70
N GLY A 322 -10.80 -6.84 -5.83
CA GLY A 322 -12.01 -6.78 -5.00
C GLY A 322 -12.65 -8.14 -4.74
N ASP A 323 -13.80 -8.10 -4.06
CA ASP A 323 -14.61 -9.29 -3.72
C ASP A 323 -15.18 -10.01 -4.96
N ASP A 324 -15.18 -9.37 -6.14
CA ASP A 324 -15.56 -10.01 -7.40
C ASP A 324 -14.54 -11.05 -7.89
N CYS A 325 -13.51 -11.34 -7.06
CA CYS A 325 -12.41 -12.26 -7.37
C CYS A 325 -11.68 -11.89 -8.68
N ALA A 326 -11.69 -10.63 -9.06
CA ALA A 326 -11.05 -10.14 -10.27
C ALA A 326 -9.94 -9.12 -9.93
N VAL A 327 -8.89 -9.15 -10.72
CA VAL A 327 -7.89 -8.08 -10.79
C VAL A 327 -8.11 -7.33 -12.08
N ARG A 328 -8.30 -6.00 -11.99
CA ARG A 328 -8.48 -5.12 -13.15
C ARG A 328 -7.29 -4.20 -13.32
N LEU A 329 -6.91 -3.97 -14.56
CA LEU A 329 -5.86 -3.01 -14.92
C LEU A 329 -6.48 -1.82 -15.65
N TRP A 330 -6.19 -0.63 -15.13
CA TRP A 330 -6.68 0.65 -15.62
C TRP A 330 -5.51 1.45 -16.18
N LYS A 331 -5.64 1.89 -17.43
CA LYS A 331 -4.60 2.65 -18.11
C LYS A 331 -5.11 4.02 -18.50
N MET A 332 -4.31 5.04 -18.23
CA MET A 332 -4.56 6.38 -18.73
C MET A 332 -4.27 6.43 -20.24
N GLN A 333 -5.28 6.83 -21.00
CA GLN A 333 -5.19 7.10 -22.42
C GLN A 333 -5.00 8.60 -22.70
N TYR A 334 -5.02 8.96 -23.96
CA TYR A 334 -4.95 10.37 -24.39
C TYR A 334 -6.10 11.18 -23.74
N LEU A 335 -5.82 12.43 -23.36
CA LEU A 335 -6.76 13.37 -22.72
C LEU A 335 -7.28 12.96 -21.33
N ASN A 336 -6.44 12.33 -20.49
CA ASN A 336 -6.80 11.89 -19.13
C ASN A 336 -8.00 10.92 -19.06
N GLN A 337 -8.32 10.25 -20.16
CA GLN A 337 -9.33 9.21 -20.16
C GLN A 337 -8.73 7.91 -19.64
N TRP A 338 -9.34 7.35 -18.63
CA TRP A 338 -8.96 6.06 -18.06
C TRP A 338 -9.80 4.95 -18.63
N LYS A 339 -9.20 3.82 -18.96
CA LYS A 339 -9.89 2.64 -19.50
C LYS A 339 -9.38 1.37 -18.84
N CYS A 340 -10.31 0.43 -18.58
CA CYS A 340 -9.96 -0.94 -18.24
C CYS A 340 -9.30 -1.62 -19.45
N VAL A 341 -8.06 -2.06 -19.30
CA VAL A 341 -7.28 -2.69 -20.38
C VAL A 341 -7.15 -4.20 -20.20
N ALA A 342 -7.33 -4.72 -19.00
CA ALA A 342 -7.33 -6.15 -18.72
C ALA A 342 -8.16 -6.48 -17.49
N VAL A 343 -8.76 -7.67 -17.48
CA VAL A 343 -9.49 -8.24 -16.35
C VAL A 343 -9.04 -9.68 -16.17
N PHE A 344 -8.51 -10.00 -15.01
CA PHE A 344 -8.10 -11.35 -14.61
C PHE A 344 -9.11 -11.88 -13.61
N LYS A 345 -9.91 -12.86 -14.01
CA LYS A 345 -10.87 -13.53 -13.11
C LYS A 345 -10.28 -14.83 -12.60
N ASN A 346 -10.71 -15.24 -11.42
CA ASN A 346 -10.39 -16.56 -10.91
C ASN A 346 -11.29 -17.60 -11.60
N GLU A 347 -10.87 -18.10 -12.77
CA GLU A 347 -11.54 -19.22 -13.40
C GLU A 347 -11.04 -20.53 -12.76
N PRO A 348 -11.95 -21.47 -12.42
CA PRO A 348 -11.52 -22.79 -11.99
C PRO A 348 -10.71 -23.42 -13.12
N VAL A 349 -9.55 -23.99 -12.80
CA VAL A 349 -8.71 -24.70 -13.77
C VAL A 349 -9.54 -25.82 -14.37
N PRO A 350 -9.68 -25.93 -15.73
CA PRO A 350 -10.40 -27.02 -16.36
C PRO A 350 -9.75 -28.36 -16.00
N GLY A 351 -10.43 -29.19 -15.25
CA GLY A 351 -9.96 -30.50 -14.80
C GLY A 351 -9.95 -30.74 -13.28
N ASP A 352 -10.00 -29.70 -12.47
CA ASP A 352 -10.23 -29.85 -11.05
C ASP A 352 -11.72 -30.02 -10.77
N SER A 353 -12.12 -31.26 -10.55
CA SER A 353 -13.39 -31.55 -9.85
C SER A 353 -13.40 -30.79 -8.54
N PRO A 354 -14.52 -30.19 -8.10
CA PRO A 354 -14.55 -29.47 -6.82
C PRO A 354 -14.01 -30.39 -5.73
N PRO A 355 -12.93 -29.99 -5.04
CA PRO A 355 -12.31 -30.88 -4.06
C PRO A 355 -13.28 -31.07 -2.91
N GLN A 356 -13.79 -32.29 -2.78
CA GLN A 356 -14.40 -32.74 -1.55
C GLN A 356 -13.35 -32.61 -0.45
N SER A 357 -13.54 -31.61 0.45
CA SER A 357 -12.86 -31.49 1.76
C SER A 357 -11.33 -31.52 1.75
N ARG A 358 -10.63 -30.68 0.98
CA ARG A 358 -9.25 -30.33 1.29
C ARG A 358 -9.23 -29.03 2.11
N PRO A 359 -8.45 -28.96 3.21
CA PRO A 359 -8.32 -27.74 3.98
C PRO A 359 -7.72 -26.65 3.07
N HIS A 360 -8.31 -25.46 3.12
CA HIS A 360 -8.01 -24.19 2.43
C HIS A 360 -6.63 -24.13 1.75
N THR A 361 -6.59 -24.42 0.47
CA THR A 361 -5.38 -24.22 -0.34
C THR A 361 -5.39 -22.76 -0.83
N THR A 362 -4.44 -21.96 -0.36
CA THR A 362 -4.33 -20.56 -0.74
C THR A 362 -3.42 -20.40 -1.96
N TYR A 363 -3.86 -19.58 -2.91
CA TYR A 363 -3.12 -19.28 -4.14
C TYR A 363 -2.86 -17.77 -4.23
N ILE A 364 -1.72 -17.41 -4.80
CA ILE A 364 -1.40 -16.05 -5.22
C ILE A 364 -1.52 -16.00 -6.73
N ARG A 365 -2.27 -15.04 -7.25
CA ARG A 365 -2.35 -14.80 -8.68
C ARG A 365 -1.70 -13.48 -9.04
N MET A 366 -0.78 -13.53 -9.98
CA MET A 366 -0.04 -12.38 -10.47
C MET A 366 -0.35 -12.15 -11.95
N ALA A 367 -0.36 -10.88 -12.34
CA ALA A 367 -0.40 -10.47 -13.74
C ALA A 367 0.99 -9.95 -14.13
N THR A 368 1.59 -10.58 -15.12
CA THR A 368 2.86 -10.16 -15.70
C THR A 368 2.68 -9.68 -17.12
N MET A 369 3.51 -8.76 -17.61
CA MET A 369 3.54 -8.44 -19.03
C MET A 369 4.05 -9.67 -19.80
N ALA A 370 3.35 -10.06 -20.88
CA ALA A 370 3.78 -11.13 -21.75
C ALA A 370 5.16 -10.81 -22.33
N ASN A 371 6.05 -11.78 -22.30
CA ASN A 371 7.41 -11.61 -22.77
C ASN A 371 7.40 -11.42 -24.32
N PRO A 372 7.98 -10.35 -24.89
CA PRO A 372 7.87 -10.07 -26.32
C PRO A 372 8.59 -11.09 -27.23
N THR A 373 9.32 -12.07 -26.65
CA THR A 373 10.07 -13.09 -27.40
C THR A 373 9.21 -14.18 -28.02
N HIS A 374 7.91 -14.24 -27.76
CA HIS A 374 6.99 -15.24 -28.32
C HIS A 374 5.94 -14.68 -29.30
N MET A 375 6.12 -13.47 -29.84
CA MET A 375 5.29 -13.04 -30.94
C MET A 375 5.79 -13.67 -32.24
N PRO A 376 5.02 -14.54 -32.92
CA PRO A 376 5.35 -14.93 -34.26
C PRO A 376 5.23 -13.68 -35.16
N PHE A 377 6.33 -13.33 -35.80
CA PHE A 377 6.32 -12.37 -36.89
C PHE A 377 5.50 -12.98 -38.04
N HIS A 378 4.31 -12.46 -38.30
CA HIS A 378 3.55 -12.60 -39.54
C HIS A 378 3.17 -11.24 -40.07
#